data_83eae38b1672fc4d27cc5ee03ac7fb4f
#
_entry.id   83eae38b1672fc4d27cc5ee03ac7fb4f
#
_cell.length_a   1.000
_cell.length_b   1.000
_cell.length_c   1.000
_cell.angle_alpha   90.00
_cell.angle_beta   90.00
_cell.angle_gamma   90.00
#
_symmetry.space_group_name_H-M   'P 1'
#
loop_
_entity.id
_entity.type
_entity.pdbx_description
1 polymer ?
#
loop_
_entity_poly.entity_id
_entity_poly.type
_entity_poly.pdbx_seq_one_letter_code
_entity_poly.pdbx_strand_id
1 'polypeptide(L)'
;MALSPQWLDELRMRTTLSAVIGRTLRLTKAGREFKACCPFHNEKTPSFYVNDEKGFYHCFGCEAHGDAIRWLTDQRGLPFMDAVKELAAEAGMEVPAPDPRAAQRAEKRASLHDVTAAAQAWFEGNLRGADGSQPRAYLSRRGFSDATIREFGFGYAPGDRQALKRALGQFDETMLSEAGMRIEVEGKDPYDRFRNRLMLPIHDARGRVIAFGGRILDSEANLSAPKYLNSPDTPLFDKGRTLYNLHRAAPAARQSGRMIVVEGYMDAIALANAGIREAVAPLGTALTENQIELLWRQVERPILCFDGDNAGQRAAMRAIARALPMLRPAHSLAIVRLPAGMDPDDLIKDKGPEAMEALLAQPDSLLDTLWEFERAASPLNSPEDKAGLKARLLDHVDSIQHPDIRALYKRELL
;
A
#
# COMPACT_ATOMS: atom_id res chain seq x y z
N MET A 1 11.44 15.78 -12.18
CA MET A 1 11.38 15.36 -13.60
C MET A 1 11.27 13.85 -13.60
N ALA A 2 10.17 13.29 -14.05
CA ALA A 2 10.00 11.83 -14.11
C ALA A 2 10.10 11.42 -15.59
N LEU A 3 11.20 10.78 -15.95
CA LEU A 3 11.35 10.12 -17.26
C LEU A 3 10.48 8.87 -17.27
N SER A 4 9.89 8.53 -18.44
CA SER A 4 9.08 7.31 -18.51
C SER A 4 9.96 6.07 -18.33
N PRO A 5 9.46 5.00 -17.69
CA PRO A 5 10.20 3.75 -17.56
C PRO A 5 10.66 3.21 -18.93
N GLN A 6 9.80 3.28 -19.95
CA GLN A 6 10.08 2.83 -21.30
C GLN A 6 11.27 3.59 -21.93
N TRP A 7 11.33 4.91 -21.74
CA TRP A 7 12.45 5.71 -22.23
C TRP A 7 13.77 5.37 -21.52
N LEU A 8 13.72 5.13 -20.20
CA LEU A 8 14.90 4.70 -19.44
C LEU A 8 15.36 3.30 -19.84
N ASP A 9 14.45 2.39 -20.15
CA ASP A 9 14.79 1.05 -20.62
C ASP A 9 15.40 1.09 -22.03
N GLU A 10 14.91 1.96 -22.91
CA GLU A 10 15.51 2.19 -24.21
C GLU A 10 16.93 2.77 -24.08
N LEU A 11 17.14 3.72 -23.17
CA LEU A 11 18.47 4.28 -22.88
C LEU A 11 19.42 3.17 -22.42
N ARG A 12 18.98 2.30 -21.52
CA ARG A 12 19.78 1.15 -21.04
C ARG A 12 20.15 0.20 -22.15
N MET A 13 19.18 -0.14 -23.04
CA MET A 13 19.43 -1.03 -24.17
C MET A 13 20.41 -0.45 -25.21
N ARG A 14 20.44 0.87 -25.38
CA ARG A 14 21.36 1.55 -26.32
C ARG A 14 22.73 1.83 -25.72
N THR A 15 22.88 1.66 -24.41
CA THR A 15 24.13 1.94 -23.69
C THR A 15 24.96 0.67 -23.52
N THR A 16 26.18 0.64 -24.08
CA THR A 16 27.14 -0.45 -23.84
C THR A 16 27.82 -0.25 -22.50
N LEU A 17 27.44 -1.04 -21.50
CA LEU A 17 27.87 -0.88 -20.12
C LEU A 17 29.40 -0.98 -19.94
N SER A 18 30.03 -1.96 -20.62
CA SER A 18 31.48 -2.13 -20.56
C SER A 18 32.23 -0.93 -21.14
N ALA A 19 31.69 -0.24 -22.14
CA ALA A 19 32.27 0.99 -22.69
C ALA A 19 32.21 2.15 -21.66
N VAL A 20 31.08 2.28 -20.93
CA VAL A 20 30.93 3.30 -19.88
C VAL A 20 31.88 3.05 -18.72
N ILE A 21 31.91 1.81 -18.21
CA ILE A 21 32.76 1.41 -17.06
C ILE A 21 34.24 1.45 -17.47
N GLY A 22 34.56 1.04 -18.69
CA GLY A 22 35.93 0.98 -19.22
C GLY A 22 36.69 2.32 -19.29
N ARG A 23 35.98 3.45 -19.16
CA ARG A 23 36.57 4.79 -19.07
C ARG A 23 37.26 5.06 -17.73
N THR A 24 36.81 4.41 -16.68
CA THR A 24 37.27 4.62 -15.32
C THR A 24 37.95 3.37 -14.72
N LEU A 25 37.59 2.19 -15.22
CA LEU A 25 38.04 0.92 -14.71
C LEU A 25 38.61 0.04 -15.84
N ARG A 26 39.84 -0.49 -15.67
CA ARG A 26 40.42 -1.39 -16.65
C ARG A 26 39.73 -2.75 -16.62
N LEU A 27 38.92 -3.02 -17.64
CA LEU A 27 38.17 -4.26 -17.80
C LEU A 27 39.03 -5.31 -18.56
N THR A 28 38.93 -6.57 -18.15
CA THR A 28 39.54 -7.73 -18.82
C THR A 28 38.44 -8.67 -19.27
N LYS A 29 38.45 -9.10 -20.53
CA LYS A 29 37.43 -10.00 -21.08
C LYS A 29 37.48 -11.37 -20.40
N ALA A 30 36.33 -11.88 -20.01
CA ALA A 30 36.13 -13.16 -19.34
C ALA A 30 34.95 -13.91 -19.98
N GLY A 31 35.17 -14.58 -21.11
CA GLY A 31 34.12 -15.21 -21.89
C GLY A 31 33.19 -14.18 -22.57
N ARG A 32 31.89 -14.20 -22.21
CA ARG A 32 30.89 -13.23 -22.67
C ARG A 32 30.82 -11.97 -21.80
N GLU A 33 31.51 -11.96 -20.69
CA GLU A 33 31.48 -10.87 -19.70
C GLU A 33 32.86 -10.21 -19.61
N PHE A 34 32.93 -9.11 -18.89
CA PHE A 34 34.20 -8.48 -18.50
C PHE A 34 34.35 -8.56 -16.98
N LYS A 35 35.62 -8.60 -16.51
CA LYS A 35 35.95 -8.62 -15.09
C LYS A 35 37.01 -7.60 -14.73
N ALA A 36 36.97 -7.15 -13.49
CA ALA A 36 37.99 -6.27 -12.92
C ALA A 36 38.07 -6.44 -11.39
N CYS A 37 39.07 -5.86 -10.74
CA CYS A 37 39.00 -5.61 -9.32
C CYS A 37 37.95 -4.53 -9.04
N CYS A 38 37.17 -4.73 -7.98
CA CYS A 38 36.02 -3.88 -7.65
C CYS A 38 36.50 -2.48 -7.19
N PRO A 39 35.90 -1.40 -7.70
CA PRO A 39 36.22 -0.05 -7.26
C PRO A 39 35.51 0.35 -5.97
N PHE A 40 34.54 -0.46 -5.49
CA PHE A 40 33.74 -0.17 -4.30
C PHE A 40 34.30 -0.78 -3.01
N HIS A 41 35.25 -1.75 -3.12
CA HIS A 41 36.00 -2.33 -1.99
C HIS A 41 37.39 -2.72 -2.41
N ASN A 42 38.27 -2.87 -1.43
CA ASN A 42 39.70 -3.21 -1.70
C ASN A 42 39.85 -4.73 -1.85
N GLU A 43 40.33 -5.20 -3.03
CA GLU A 43 40.55 -6.60 -3.33
C GLU A 43 41.78 -6.78 -4.23
N LYS A 44 42.39 -7.97 -4.18
CA LYS A 44 43.50 -8.34 -5.06
C LYS A 44 43.12 -9.28 -6.19
N THR A 45 41.98 -9.94 -6.07
CA THR A 45 41.45 -10.92 -7.04
C THR A 45 40.19 -10.36 -7.65
N PRO A 46 40.07 -10.26 -8.99
CA PRO A 46 38.92 -9.70 -9.63
C PRO A 46 37.62 -10.42 -9.29
N SER A 47 36.68 -9.73 -8.64
CA SER A 47 35.32 -10.22 -8.32
C SER A 47 34.18 -9.36 -8.90
N PHE A 48 34.54 -8.29 -9.61
CA PHE A 48 33.59 -7.40 -10.27
C PHE A 48 33.36 -7.82 -11.72
N TYR A 49 32.13 -8.10 -12.08
CA TYR A 49 31.72 -8.57 -13.40
C TYR A 49 30.79 -7.58 -14.08
N VAL A 50 30.94 -7.43 -15.39
CA VAL A 50 30.12 -6.55 -16.24
C VAL A 50 29.56 -7.38 -17.40
N ASN A 51 28.27 -7.38 -17.57
CA ASN A 51 27.56 -8.10 -18.62
C ASN A 51 26.80 -7.10 -19.52
N ASP A 52 27.24 -6.94 -20.75
CA ASP A 52 26.64 -6.02 -21.71
C ASP A 52 25.28 -6.51 -22.22
N GLU A 53 25.08 -7.82 -22.35
CA GLU A 53 23.80 -8.40 -22.80
C GLU A 53 22.68 -8.13 -21.80
N LYS A 54 23.02 -8.14 -20.50
CA LYS A 54 22.10 -7.85 -19.41
C LYS A 54 22.06 -6.36 -19.02
N GLY A 55 23.03 -5.56 -19.52
CA GLY A 55 23.18 -4.15 -19.14
C GLY A 55 23.46 -3.96 -17.64
N PHE A 56 24.16 -4.90 -16.99
CA PHE A 56 24.25 -5.00 -15.54
C PHE A 56 25.65 -5.35 -15.08
N TYR A 57 26.13 -4.71 -13.96
CA TYR A 57 27.35 -5.12 -13.28
C TYR A 57 27.04 -5.66 -11.89
N HIS A 58 27.88 -6.59 -11.42
CA HIS A 58 27.78 -7.17 -10.09
C HIS A 58 29.16 -7.50 -9.54
N CYS A 59 29.38 -7.18 -8.27
CA CYS A 59 30.57 -7.58 -7.52
C CYS A 59 30.22 -8.73 -6.57
N PHE A 60 30.86 -9.88 -6.73
CA PHE A 60 30.66 -11.04 -5.85
C PHE A 60 31.39 -10.91 -4.49
N GLY A 61 32.21 -9.86 -4.30
CA GLY A 61 32.88 -9.59 -3.04
C GLY A 61 32.11 -8.69 -2.08
N CYS A 62 31.50 -7.61 -2.59
CA CYS A 62 30.78 -6.63 -1.77
C CYS A 62 29.31 -6.42 -2.18
N GLU A 63 28.81 -7.24 -3.12
CA GLU A 63 27.42 -7.19 -3.63
C GLU A 63 27.02 -5.86 -4.31
N ALA A 64 27.98 -4.97 -4.58
CA ALA A 64 27.71 -3.77 -5.36
C ALA A 64 27.22 -4.14 -6.76
N HIS A 65 26.12 -3.57 -7.18
CA HIS A 65 25.47 -3.91 -8.44
C HIS A 65 24.71 -2.73 -9.03
N GLY A 66 24.48 -2.73 -10.34
CA GLY A 66 23.70 -1.69 -11.00
C GLY A 66 23.83 -1.68 -12.53
N ASP A 67 23.23 -0.65 -13.12
CA ASP A 67 23.29 -0.33 -14.56
C ASP A 67 24.24 0.86 -14.82
N ALA A 68 24.28 1.32 -16.08
CA ALA A 68 25.14 2.44 -16.47
C ALA A 68 24.81 3.75 -15.75
N ILE A 69 23.53 4.00 -15.47
CA ILE A 69 23.08 5.22 -14.76
C ILE A 69 23.63 5.16 -13.33
N ARG A 70 23.45 4.02 -12.67
CA ARG A 70 23.92 3.80 -11.30
C ARG A 70 25.43 3.87 -11.22
N TRP A 71 26.15 3.35 -12.21
CA TRP A 71 27.62 3.49 -12.28
C TRP A 71 28.07 4.96 -12.27
N LEU A 72 27.44 5.81 -13.10
CA LEU A 72 27.79 7.22 -13.15
C LEU A 72 27.44 7.97 -11.88
N THR A 73 26.33 7.62 -11.22
CA THR A 73 25.94 8.24 -9.94
C THR A 73 26.85 7.82 -8.80
N ASP A 74 27.20 6.53 -8.71
CA ASP A 74 27.94 5.97 -7.57
C ASP A 74 29.45 6.19 -7.71
N GLN A 75 30.02 6.11 -8.93
CA GLN A 75 31.45 6.24 -9.16
C GLN A 75 31.91 7.66 -9.49
N ARG A 76 31.09 8.43 -10.20
CA ARG A 76 31.41 9.79 -10.61
C ARG A 76 30.70 10.86 -9.80
N GLY A 77 29.79 10.45 -8.90
CA GLY A 77 29.00 11.37 -8.07
C GLY A 77 28.03 12.26 -8.88
N LEU A 78 27.70 11.87 -10.10
CA LEU A 78 26.80 12.67 -10.94
C LEU A 78 25.38 12.63 -10.40
N PRO A 79 24.66 13.78 -10.38
CA PRO A 79 23.23 13.75 -10.16
C PRO A 79 22.54 12.88 -11.22
N PHE A 80 21.48 12.17 -10.84
CA PHE A 80 20.75 11.23 -11.72
C PHE A 80 20.46 11.82 -13.11
N MET A 81 19.95 13.07 -13.16
CA MET A 81 19.62 13.70 -14.45
C MET A 81 20.83 14.04 -15.31
N ASP A 82 21.98 14.30 -14.70
CA ASP A 82 23.21 14.58 -15.44
C ASP A 82 23.83 13.28 -15.98
N ALA A 83 23.78 12.19 -15.22
CA ALA A 83 24.11 10.86 -15.69
C ALA A 83 23.22 10.42 -16.88
N VAL A 84 21.92 10.65 -16.78
CA VAL A 84 20.97 10.37 -17.85
C VAL A 84 21.25 11.21 -19.11
N LYS A 85 21.54 12.51 -18.97
CA LYS A 85 21.87 13.38 -20.11
C LYS A 85 23.16 12.95 -20.80
N GLU A 86 24.18 12.57 -20.03
CA GLU A 86 25.46 12.10 -20.58
C GLU A 86 25.25 10.83 -21.41
N LEU A 87 24.58 9.83 -20.83
CA LEU A 87 24.28 8.58 -21.53
C LEU A 87 23.36 8.77 -22.74
N ALA A 88 22.35 9.64 -22.63
CA ALA A 88 21.43 9.94 -23.74
C ALA A 88 22.15 10.58 -24.93
N ALA A 89 23.06 11.55 -24.67
CA ALA A 89 23.88 12.17 -25.69
C ALA A 89 24.75 11.14 -26.43
N GLU A 90 25.32 10.19 -25.69
CA GLU A 90 26.14 9.10 -26.27
C GLU A 90 25.32 8.08 -27.07
N ALA A 91 24.10 7.77 -26.57
CA ALA A 91 23.18 6.87 -27.23
C ALA A 91 22.43 7.51 -28.42
N GLY A 92 22.69 8.80 -28.71
CA GLY A 92 21.96 9.56 -29.74
C GLY A 92 20.47 9.71 -29.43
N MET A 93 20.12 9.79 -28.14
CA MET A 93 18.75 9.98 -27.68
C MET A 93 18.54 11.41 -27.16
N GLU A 94 17.42 12.03 -27.57
CA GLU A 94 17.02 13.28 -26.95
C GLU A 94 16.36 13.03 -25.58
N VAL A 95 16.83 13.76 -24.56
CA VAL A 95 16.16 13.73 -23.26
C VAL A 95 14.82 14.46 -23.40
N PRO A 96 13.69 13.83 -23.09
CA PRO A 96 12.39 14.45 -23.20
C PRO A 96 12.35 15.79 -22.45
N ALA A 97 11.87 16.82 -23.13
CA ALA A 97 11.68 18.14 -22.51
C ALA A 97 10.77 18.03 -21.26
N PRO A 98 11.00 18.81 -20.22
CA PRO A 98 10.10 18.82 -19.06
C PRO A 98 8.68 19.15 -19.53
N ASP A 99 7.72 18.25 -19.26
CA ASP A 99 6.30 18.55 -19.50
C ASP A 99 5.90 19.72 -18.58
N PRO A 100 5.56 20.92 -19.12
CA PRO A 100 5.15 22.05 -18.30
C PRO A 100 3.93 21.72 -17.43
N ARG A 101 3.05 20.82 -17.92
CA ARG A 101 1.89 20.34 -17.18
C ARG A 101 2.30 19.42 -16.02
N ALA A 102 3.41 18.68 -16.13
CA ALA A 102 3.93 17.87 -15.03
C ALA A 102 4.51 18.75 -13.92
N ALA A 103 5.19 19.85 -14.25
CA ALA A 103 5.68 20.81 -13.28
C ALA A 103 4.53 21.49 -12.54
N GLN A 104 3.52 21.99 -13.26
CA GLN A 104 2.30 22.56 -12.66
C GLN A 104 1.56 21.56 -11.78
N ARG A 105 1.42 20.30 -12.21
CA ARG A 105 0.82 19.24 -11.39
C ARG A 105 1.63 18.98 -10.13
N ALA A 106 2.96 19.00 -10.20
CA ALA A 106 3.83 18.80 -9.04
C ALA A 106 3.73 19.96 -8.04
N GLU A 107 3.71 21.20 -8.52
CA GLU A 107 3.52 22.41 -7.70
C GLU A 107 2.13 22.42 -7.04
N LYS A 108 1.08 22.11 -7.79
CA LYS A 108 -0.28 21.97 -7.27
C LYS A 108 -0.36 20.89 -6.20
N ARG A 109 0.27 19.73 -6.42
CA ARG A 109 0.31 18.67 -5.40
C ARG A 109 1.10 19.09 -4.16
N ALA A 110 2.16 19.87 -4.29
CA ALA A 110 2.91 20.38 -3.15
C ALA A 110 2.00 21.29 -2.29
N SER A 111 1.28 22.24 -2.91
CA SER A 111 0.35 23.12 -2.19
C SER A 111 -0.84 22.37 -1.57
N LEU A 112 -1.35 21.30 -2.18
CA LEU A 112 -2.38 20.45 -1.58
C LEU A 112 -1.86 19.64 -0.38
N HIS A 113 -0.56 19.25 -0.37
CA HIS A 113 0.05 18.64 0.81
C HIS A 113 0.13 19.62 1.99
N ASP A 114 0.37 20.92 1.72
CA ASP A 114 0.37 21.95 2.77
C ASP A 114 -1.02 22.09 3.39
N VAL A 115 -2.09 22.01 2.58
CA VAL A 115 -3.48 22.00 3.07
C VAL A 115 -3.74 20.80 3.96
N THR A 116 -3.39 19.59 3.52
CA THR A 116 -3.66 18.37 4.31
C THR A 116 -2.82 18.34 5.58
N ALA A 117 -1.58 18.82 5.57
CA ALA A 117 -0.73 18.92 6.75
C ALA A 117 -1.29 19.95 7.76
N ALA A 118 -1.75 21.12 7.29
CA ALA A 118 -2.39 22.12 8.14
C ALA A 118 -3.71 21.62 8.74
N ALA A 119 -4.52 20.89 7.96
CA ALA A 119 -5.75 20.26 8.44
C ALA A 119 -5.45 19.21 9.53
N GLN A 120 -4.42 18.38 9.33
CA GLN A 120 -3.97 17.41 10.32
C GLN A 120 -3.59 18.09 11.64
N ALA A 121 -2.74 19.10 11.60
CA ALA A 121 -2.31 19.83 12.79
C ALA A 121 -3.51 20.46 13.54
N TRP A 122 -4.47 20.99 12.79
CA TRP A 122 -5.69 21.56 13.36
C TRP A 122 -6.59 20.49 14.00
N PHE A 123 -6.82 19.36 13.37
CA PHE A 123 -7.60 18.26 13.95
C PHE A 123 -6.94 17.70 15.22
N GLU A 124 -5.61 17.53 15.23
CA GLU A 124 -4.87 17.13 16.43
C GLU A 124 -5.00 18.17 17.55
N GLY A 125 -4.91 19.45 17.20
CA GLY A 125 -5.12 20.55 18.16
C GLY A 125 -6.49 20.48 18.80
N ASN A 126 -7.55 20.26 18.03
CA ASN A 126 -8.92 20.12 18.55
C ASN A 126 -9.08 18.90 19.44
N LEU A 127 -8.44 17.77 19.12
CA LEU A 127 -8.47 16.57 19.96
C LEU A 127 -7.81 16.84 21.33
N ARG A 128 -6.71 17.61 21.37
CA ARG A 128 -6.03 18.00 22.62
C ARG A 128 -6.77 19.07 23.39
N GLY A 129 -7.53 19.93 22.70
CA GLY A 129 -8.28 21.04 23.27
C GLY A 129 -9.53 20.62 24.07
N ALA A 130 -10.31 21.63 24.46
CA ALA A 130 -11.53 21.45 25.27
C ALA A 130 -12.58 20.61 24.52
N ASP A 131 -12.78 20.86 23.22
CA ASP A 131 -13.76 20.16 22.36
C ASP A 131 -13.42 18.67 22.18
N GLY A 132 -12.16 18.27 22.46
CA GLY A 132 -11.68 16.90 22.34
C GLY A 132 -12.00 15.98 23.53
N SER A 133 -12.73 16.41 24.56
CA SER A 133 -13.00 15.61 25.76
C SER A 133 -13.73 14.30 25.46
N GLN A 134 -14.81 14.36 24.69
CA GLN A 134 -15.60 13.19 24.31
C GLN A 134 -14.80 12.20 23.40
N PRO A 135 -14.14 12.66 22.30
CA PRO A 135 -13.30 11.77 21.52
C PRO A 135 -12.12 11.17 22.29
N ARG A 136 -11.49 11.89 23.23
CA ARG A 136 -10.46 11.30 24.11
C ARG A 136 -11.02 10.22 25.03
N ALA A 137 -12.19 10.44 25.64
CA ALA A 137 -12.87 9.44 26.45
C ALA A 137 -13.21 8.19 25.63
N TYR A 138 -13.63 8.36 24.37
CA TYR A 138 -13.86 7.26 23.44
C TYR A 138 -12.58 6.46 23.18
N LEU A 139 -11.46 7.12 22.83
CA LEU A 139 -10.19 6.47 22.58
C LEU A 139 -9.66 5.71 23.81
N SER A 140 -9.80 6.30 25.00
CA SER A 140 -9.43 5.65 26.26
C SER A 140 -10.26 4.38 26.51
N ARG A 141 -11.60 4.42 26.29
CA ARG A 141 -12.44 3.23 26.41
C ARG A 141 -12.10 2.14 25.40
N ARG A 142 -11.57 2.52 24.23
CA ARG A 142 -11.08 1.57 23.21
C ARG A 142 -9.71 0.99 23.57
N GLY A 143 -9.04 1.47 24.63
CA GLY A 143 -7.75 0.97 25.09
C GLY A 143 -6.55 1.53 24.32
N PHE A 144 -6.70 2.62 23.56
CA PHE A 144 -5.59 3.25 22.88
C PHE A 144 -4.75 4.10 23.83
N SER A 145 -3.43 3.84 23.83
CA SER A 145 -2.47 4.62 24.62
C SER A 145 -2.26 6.01 24.01
N ASP A 146 -1.83 6.97 24.84
CA ASP A 146 -1.41 8.30 24.35
C ASP A 146 -0.30 8.22 23.32
N ALA A 147 0.57 7.21 23.40
CA ALA A 147 1.61 6.96 22.42
C ALA A 147 1.01 6.57 21.07
N THR A 148 0.06 5.64 21.05
CA THR A 148 -0.67 5.21 19.85
C THR A 148 -1.47 6.36 19.25
N ILE A 149 -2.16 7.16 20.09
CA ILE A 149 -2.93 8.32 19.64
C ILE A 149 -2.01 9.33 18.91
N ARG A 150 -0.84 9.61 19.43
CA ARG A 150 0.15 10.48 18.80
C ARG A 150 0.77 9.86 17.55
N GLU A 151 1.16 8.58 17.61
CA GLU A 151 1.79 7.86 16.50
C GLU A 151 0.87 7.84 15.27
N PHE A 152 -0.42 7.57 15.47
CA PHE A 152 -1.39 7.50 14.38
C PHE A 152 -2.01 8.86 14.02
N GLY A 153 -1.67 9.91 14.75
CA GLY A 153 -2.12 11.27 14.46
C GLY A 153 -3.63 11.45 14.58
N PHE A 154 -4.25 10.84 15.60
CA PHE A 154 -5.68 11.04 15.82
C PHE A 154 -6.02 12.51 16.02
N GLY A 155 -7.13 12.94 15.45
CA GLY A 155 -7.64 14.30 15.54
C GLY A 155 -9.15 14.33 15.81
N TYR A 156 -9.69 15.55 15.91
CA TYR A 156 -11.13 15.77 16.04
C TYR A 156 -11.60 16.90 15.13
N ALA A 157 -12.67 16.66 14.40
CA ALA A 157 -13.38 17.65 13.60
C ALA A 157 -14.62 18.12 14.38
N PRO A 158 -14.67 19.40 14.85
CA PRO A 158 -15.84 19.97 15.51
C PRO A 158 -17.09 19.98 14.66
N GLY A 159 -18.26 20.22 15.27
CA GLY A 159 -19.55 20.14 14.59
C GLY A 159 -19.91 21.35 13.69
N ASP A 160 -19.23 22.47 13.85
CA ASP A 160 -19.47 23.68 13.07
C ASP A 160 -19.11 23.47 11.58
N ARG A 161 -19.99 23.94 10.71
CA ARG A 161 -19.87 23.78 9.25
C ARG A 161 -18.76 24.59 8.60
N GLN A 162 -18.18 25.57 9.31
CA GLN A 162 -17.17 26.51 8.80
C GLN A 162 -15.92 26.57 9.70
N ALA A 163 -15.80 25.65 10.67
CA ALA A 163 -14.70 25.69 11.63
C ALA A 163 -13.34 25.49 10.96
N LEU A 164 -13.21 24.50 10.07
CA LEU A 164 -11.99 24.26 9.33
C LEU A 164 -11.68 25.43 8.39
N LYS A 165 -12.68 25.94 7.67
CA LYS A 165 -12.48 27.10 6.77
C LYS A 165 -11.92 28.32 7.52
N ARG A 166 -12.45 28.62 8.70
CA ARG A 166 -11.94 29.73 9.52
C ARG A 166 -10.51 29.46 10.01
N ALA A 167 -10.23 28.23 10.41
CA ALA A 167 -8.91 27.86 10.93
C ALA A 167 -7.82 27.85 9.83
N LEU A 168 -8.19 27.45 8.61
CA LEU A 168 -7.30 27.36 7.45
C LEU A 168 -7.54 28.50 6.46
N GLY A 169 -7.84 29.72 6.96
CA GLY A 169 -8.15 30.89 6.15
C GLY A 169 -7.04 31.37 5.21
N GLN A 170 -5.79 30.92 5.40
CA GLN A 170 -4.67 31.16 4.51
C GLN A 170 -4.78 30.41 3.17
N PHE A 171 -5.61 29.37 3.08
CA PHE A 171 -5.86 28.64 1.84
C PHE A 171 -7.18 29.10 1.21
N ASP A 172 -7.20 29.22 -0.10
CA ASP A 172 -8.44 29.55 -0.81
C ASP A 172 -9.45 28.40 -0.81
N GLU A 173 -10.71 28.71 -1.16
CA GLU A 173 -11.80 27.72 -1.14
C GLU A 173 -11.54 26.58 -2.13
N THR A 174 -10.99 26.89 -3.30
CA THR A 174 -10.68 25.90 -4.35
C THR A 174 -9.66 24.89 -3.85
N MET A 175 -8.58 25.34 -3.19
CA MET A 175 -7.57 24.45 -2.62
C MET A 175 -8.15 23.53 -1.54
N LEU A 176 -9.00 24.07 -0.66
CA LEU A 176 -9.66 23.29 0.40
C LEU A 176 -10.62 22.24 -0.20
N SER A 177 -11.37 22.59 -1.25
CA SER A 177 -12.27 21.68 -1.96
C SER A 177 -11.49 20.59 -2.70
N GLU A 178 -10.43 20.94 -3.42
CA GLU A 178 -9.57 20.00 -4.14
C GLU A 178 -8.81 19.04 -3.20
N ALA A 179 -8.45 19.50 -1.99
CA ALA A 179 -7.90 18.64 -0.96
C ALA A 179 -8.95 17.74 -0.28
N GLY A 180 -10.24 17.84 -0.67
CA GLY A 180 -11.34 17.05 -0.13
C GLY A 180 -11.78 17.46 1.27
N MET A 181 -11.44 18.67 1.72
CA MET A 181 -11.81 19.20 3.04
C MET A 181 -13.18 19.87 3.05
N ARG A 182 -13.67 20.32 1.89
CA ARG A 182 -14.95 21.02 1.74
C ARG A 182 -15.91 20.22 0.87
N ILE A 183 -17.21 20.47 1.04
CA ILE A 183 -18.28 19.97 0.17
C ILE A 183 -18.93 21.16 -0.47
N GLU A 184 -18.96 21.17 -1.80
CA GLU A 184 -19.68 22.13 -2.60
C GLU A 184 -21.05 21.55 -2.96
N VAL A 185 -22.09 22.37 -2.79
CA VAL A 185 -23.47 22.02 -3.16
C VAL A 185 -24.02 23.16 -3.97
N GLU A 186 -24.55 22.89 -5.14
CA GLU A 186 -25.10 23.88 -6.04
C GLU A 186 -26.15 24.75 -5.32
N GLY A 187 -26.00 26.09 -5.43
CA GLY A 187 -26.88 27.06 -4.80
C GLY A 187 -26.76 27.22 -3.29
N LYS A 188 -25.73 26.66 -2.65
CA LYS A 188 -25.48 26.79 -1.21
C LYS A 188 -23.99 27.10 -0.94
N ASP A 189 -23.72 27.76 0.18
CA ASP A 189 -22.36 27.97 0.63
C ASP A 189 -21.66 26.63 0.88
N PRO A 190 -20.40 26.46 0.43
CA PRO A 190 -19.59 25.29 0.75
C PRO A 190 -19.44 25.12 2.26
N TYR A 191 -19.31 23.87 2.70
CA TYR A 191 -19.18 23.56 4.12
C TYR A 191 -18.14 22.47 4.39
N ASP A 192 -17.64 22.43 5.63
CA ASP A 192 -16.63 21.46 6.04
C ASP A 192 -17.12 20.03 5.90
N ARG A 193 -16.33 19.19 5.24
CA ARG A 193 -16.69 17.81 4.97
C ARG A 193 -16.80 16.98 6.25
N PHE A 194 -15.84 17.13 7.13
CA PHE A 194 -15.77 16.39 8.39
C PHE A 194 -16.32 17.25 9.53
N ARG A 195 -17.31 16.71 10.24
CA ARG A 195 -17.98 17.37 11.37
C ARG A 195 -18.40 16.35 12.41
N ASN A 196 -18.17 16.64 13.69
CA ASN A 196 -18.44 15.72 14.83
C ASN A 196 -17.82 14.35 14.61
N ARG A 197 -16.55 14.31 14.16
CA ARG A 197 -15.87 13.06 13.82
C ARG A 197 -14.48 12.98 14.44
N LEU A 198 -14.17 11.80 14.95
CA LEU A 198 -12.80 11.39 15.20
C LEU A 198 -12.08 11.26 13.86
N MET A 199 -10.95 11.95 13.72
CA MET A 199 -10.19 12.02 12.47
C MET A 199 -8.99 11.11 12.48
N LEU A 200 -8.77 10.41 11.37
CA LEU A 200 -7.65 9.52 11.13
C LEU A 200 -6.97 9.95 9.83
N PRO A 201 -5.70 10.38 9.87
CA PRO A 201 -4.98 10.75 8.67
C PRO A 201 -4.62 9.51 7.84
N ILE A 202 -4.75 9.65 6.53
CA ILE A 202 -4.32 8.65 5.54
C ILE A 202 -3.03 9.18 4.91
N HIS A 203 -2.00 8.33 4.84
CA HIS A 203 -0.66 8.72 4.43
C HIS A 203 -0.27 8.08 3.10
N ASP A 204 0.59 8.78 2.36
CA ASP A 204 1.30 8.19 1.22
C ASP A 204 2.47 7.31 1.70
N ALA A 205 3.17 6.66 0.76
CA ALA A 205 4.32 5.81 1.07
C ALA A 205 5.51 6.55 1.73
N ARG A 206 5.52 7.89 1.68
CA ARG A 206 6.53 8.75 2.33
C ARG A 206 6.10 9.24 3.70
N GLY A 207 4.92 8.86 4.18
CA GLY A 207 4.36 9.29 5.45
C GLY A 207 3.74 10.70 5.43
N ARG A 208 3.50 11.30 4.26
CA ARG A 208 2.79 12.58 4.16
C ARG A 208 1.30 12.35 4.17
N VAL A 209 0.56 13.19 4.87
CA VAL A 209 -0.91 13.12 4.87
C VAL A 209 -1.44 13.47 3.48
N ILE A 210 -2.33 12.64 2.95
CA ILE A 210 -2.95 12.80 1.62
C ILE A 210 -4.48 12.84 1.67
N ALA A 211 -5.07 12.37 2.76
CA ALA A 211 -6.52 12.28 2.95
C ALA A 211 -6.85 12.00 4.41
N PHE A 212 -8.14 11.89 4.71
CA PHE A 212 -8.65 11.57 6.04
C PHE A 212 -9.79 10.56 6.01
N GLY A 213 -9.85 9.73 7.04
CA GLY A 213 -11.03 9.02 7.47
C GLY A 213 -11.66 9.70 8.67
N GLY A 214 -12.96 9.84 8.72
CA GLY A 214 -13.68 10.44 9.84
C GLY A 214 -14.70 9.46 10.44
N ARG A 215 -14.52 9.03 11.70
CA ARG A 215 -15.47 8.18 12.40
C ARG A 215 -16.42 9.01 13.24
N ILE A 216 -17.74 8.78 13.09
CA ILE A 216 -18.74 9.42 13.94
C ILE A 216 -18.68 8.83 15.36
N LEU A 217 -18.81 9.69 16.38
CA LEU A 217 -18.71 9.27 17.79
C LEU A 217 -20.09 8.99 18.41
N ASP A 218 -21.12 9.74 17.99
CA ASP A 218 -22.49 9.59 18.48
C ASP A 218 -23.33 8.79 17.49
N SER A 219 -23.69 7.57 17.87
CA SER A 219 -24.57 6.71 17.08
C SER A 219 -26.06 7.10 17.22
N GLU A 220 -26.44 7.82 18.27
CA GLU A 220 -27.85 8.11 18.56
C GLU A 220 -28.38 9.39 17.88
N ALA A 221 -27.55 10.38 17.64
CA ALA A 221 -27.98 11.68 17.08
C ALA A 221 -28.09 11.73 15.56
N ASN A 222 -27.54 10.76 14.79
CA ASN A 222 -27.51 10.76 13.34
C ASN A 222 -27.59 9.33 12.74
N LEU A 223 -28.71 8.66 12.90
CA LEU A 223 -28.99 7.33 12.29
C LEU A 223 -28.83 7.29 10.76
N SER A 224 -28.82 8.46 10.08
CA SER A 224 -28.67 8.56 8.63
C SER A 224 -27.22 8.82 8.17
N ALA A 225 -26.30 9.16 9.07
CA ALA A 225 -24.90 9.45 8.70
C ALA A 225 -24.04 8.18 8.72
N PRO A 226 -23.16 7.98 7.71
CA PRO A 226 -22.30 6.81 7.69
C PRO A 226 -21.34 6.81 8.88
N LYS A 227 -21.16 5.64 9.52
CA LYS A 227 -20.25 5.42 10.66
C LYS A 227 -18.83 5.91 10.32
N TYR A 228 -18.36 5.62 9.11
CA TYR A 228 -17.10 6.11 8.55
C TYR A 228 -17.34 6.96 7.31
N LEU A 229 -16.65 8.07 7.22
CA LEU A 229 -16.63 8.96 6.07
C LEU A 229 -15.19 9.19 5.64
N ASN A 230 -14.85 8.86 4.40
CA ASN A 230 -13.52 9.11 3.85
C ASN A 230 -13.49 10.37 2.98
N SER A 231 -12.29 10.93 2.80
CA SER A 231 -12.06 11.90 1.74
C SER A 231 -12.53 11.35 0.39
N PRO A 232 -12.98 12.19 -0.54
CA PRO A 232 -13.17 11.78 -1.93
C PRO A 232 -11.83 11.48 -2.59
N ASP A 233 -11.84 10.92 -3.78
CA ASP A 233 -10.64 10.89 -4.60
C ASP A 233 -10.21 12.31 -4.95
N THR A 234 -8.90 12.57 -4.86
CA THR A 234 -8.29 13.89 -5.06
C THR A 234 -7.00 13.73 -5.89
N PRO A 235 -6.36 14.82 -6.32
CA PRO A 235 -5.04 14.73 -6.95
C PRO A 235 -3.96 14.06 -6.09
N LEU A 236 -4.16 13.99 -4.74
CA LEU A 236 -3.26 13.32 -3.81
C LEU A 236 -3.68 11.90 -3.47
N PHE A 237 -4.96 11.56 -3.57
CA PHE A 237 -5.55 10.38 -2.96
C PHE A 237 -6.46 9.62 -3.93
N ASP A 238 -6.19 8.33 -4.10
CA ASP A 238 -7.00 7.36 -4.83
C ASP A 238 -7.29 6.17 -3.90
N LYS A 239 -8.54 5.98 -3.52
CA LYS A 239 -8.98 4.90 -2.61
C LYS A 239 -8.63 3.52 -3.12
N GLY A 240 -8.72 3.32 -4.43
CA GLY A 240 -8.46 2.04 -5.07
C GLY A 240 -6.98 1.67 -5.14
N ARG A 241 -6.10 2.62 -4.86
CA ARG A 241 -4.64 2.46 -4.93
C ARG A 241 -3.92 2.74 -3.62
N THR A 242 -4.65 3.01 -2.56
CA THR A 242 -4.08 3.34 -1.24
C THR A 242 -4.52 2.30 -0.21
N LEU A 243 -3.59 1.90 0.65
CA LEU A 243 -3.86 1.11 1.84
C LEU A 243 -3.53 1.94 3.08
N TYR A 244 -4.44 1.95 4.05
CA TYR A 244 -4.21 2.59 5.34
C TYR A 244 -3.00 1.96 6.04
N ASN A 245 -2.18 2.78 6.66
CA ASN A 245 -1.00 2.40 7.44
C ASN A 245 0.15 1.74 6.65
N LEU A 246 0.10 1.68 5.31
CA LEU A 246 1.13 0.97 4.53
C LEU A 246 2.54 1.52 4.77
N HIS A 247 2.71 2.83 4.96
CA HIS A 247 4.01 3.46 5.17
C HIS A 247 4.72 3.01 6.48
N ARG A 248 3.93 2.64 7.52
CA ARG A 248 4.47 2.07 8.78
C ARG A 248 4.56 0.55 8.71
N ALA A 249 3.56 -0.08 8.12
CA ALA A 249 3.49 -1.54 8.02
C ALA A 249 4.56 -2.13 7.09
N ALA A 250 4.92 -1.47 6.00
CA ALA A 250 5.88 -1.99 5.03
C ALA A 250 7.30 -2.23 5.61
N PRO A 251 7.89 -1.34 6.45
CA PRO A 251 9.14 -1.66 7.13
C PRO A 251 9.04 -2.86 8.08
N ALA A 252 7.95 -2.96 8.85
CA ALA A 252 7.71 -4.10 9.74
C ALA A 252 7.54 -5.40 8.95
N ALA A 253 6.79 -5.37 7.85
CA ALA A 253 6.59 -6.51 6.97
C ALA A 253 7.89 -7.03 6.34
N ARG A 254 8.82 -6.15 5.98
CA ARG A 254 10.14 -6.55 5.47
C ARG A 254 10.99 -7.28 6.52
N GLN A 255 10.80 -6.98 7.80
CA GLN A 255 11.50 -7.66 8.89
C GLN A 255 10.87 -8.99 9.25
N SER A 256 9.53 -9.05 9.32
CA SER A 256 8.78 -10.27 9.72
C SER A 256 8.50 -11.23 8.54
N GLY A 257 8.60 -10.77 7.29
CA GLY A 257 8.14 -11.50 6.11
C GLY A 257 6.62 -11.63 6.01
N ARG A 258 5.85 -10.86 6.81
CA ARG A 258 4.40 -10.97 6.97
C ARG A 258 3.72 -9.62 6.73
N MET A 259 2.57 -9.60 6.06
CA MET A 259 1.70 -8.45 5.91
C MET A 259 0.27 -8.88 6.19
N ILE A 260 -0.42 -8.16 7.07
CA ILE A 260 -1.78 -8.48 7.52
C ILE A 260 -2.74 -7.44 6.93
N VAL A 261 -3.82 -7.91 6.35
CA VAL A 261 -4.89 -7.06 5.79
C VAL A 261 -6.13 -7.25 6.63
N VAL A 262 -6.57 -6.19 7.30
CA VAL A 262 -7.81 -6.16 8.09
C VAL A 262 -8.87 -5.29 7.39
N GLU A 263 -10.12 -5.28 7.89
CA GLU A 263 -11.21 -4.56 7.22
C GLU A 263 -11.16 -3.04 7.43
N GLY A 264 -10.76 -2.60 8.61
CA GLY A 264 -10.90 -1.21 9.01
C GLY A 264 -9.64 -0.58 9.62
N TYR A 265 -9.67 0.75 9.70
CA TYR A 265 -8.58 1.53 10.31
C TYR A 265 -8.35 1.17 11.76
N MET A 266 -9.44 1.00 12.51
CA MET A 266 -9.38 0.77 13.96
C MET A 266 -8.74 -0.58 14.26
N ASP A 267 -8.99 -1.59 13.42
CA ASP A 267 -8.41 -2.92 13.56
C ASP A 267 -6.91 -2.90 13.28
N ALA A 268 -6.48 -2.18 12.22
CA ALA A 268 -5.07 -1.98 11.95
C ALA A 268 -4.35 -1.24 13.09
N ILE A 269 -5.01 -0.24 13.69
CA ILE A 269 -4.44 0.51 14.84
C ILE A 269 -4.45 -0.36 16.09
N ALA A 270 -5.49 -1.16 16.33
CA ALA A 270 -5.57 -2.06 17.48
C ALA A 270 -4.47 -3.12 17.42
N LEU A 271 -4.23 -3.73 16.28
CA LEU A 271 -3.10 -4.64 16.05
C LEU A 271 -1.76 -3.96 16.35
N ALA A 272 -1.55 -2.76 15.80
CA ALA A 272 -0.31 -2.00 16.03
C ALA A 272 -0.13 -1.62 17.52
N ASN A 273 -1.21 -1.24 18.22
CA ASN A 273 -1.21 -0.94 19.65
C ASN A 273 -0.85 -2.18 20.50
N ALA A 274 -1.18 -3.37 19.99
CA ALA A 274 -0.83 -4.67 20.59
C ALA A 274 0.56 -5.19 20.17
N GLY A 275 1.34 -4.41 19.38
CA GLY A 275 2.68 -4.77 18.94
C GLY A 275 2.76 -5.42 17.57
N ILE A 276 1.64 -5.75 16.93
CA ILE A 276 1.55 -6.35 15.58
C ILE A 276 1.50 -5.21 14.55
N ARG A 277 2.67 -4.79 14.07
CA ARG A 277 2.83 -3.51 13.34
C ARG A 277 2.63 -3.59 11.82
N GLU A 278 2.64 -4.77 11.24
CA GLU A 278 2.54 -5.05 9.80
C GLU A 278 1.10 -5.09 9.27
N ALA A 279 0.15 -4.47 9.99
CA ALA A 279 -1.25 -4.45 9.61
C ALA A 279 -1.61 -3.24 8.74
N VAL A 280 -2.38 -3.48 7.68
CA VAL A 280 -2.94 -2.49 6.74
C VAL A 280 -4.43 -2.71 6.55
N ALA A 281 -5.15 -1.69 6.07
CA ALA A 281 -6.56 -1.82 5.76
C ALA A 281 -6.93 -1.14 4.42
N PRO A 282 -7.90 -1.65 3.66
CA PRO A 282 -8.53 -0.91 2.57
C PRO A 282 -9.37 0.26 3.12
N LEU A 283 -9.75 1.17 2.24
CA LEU A 283 -10.30 2.47 2.63
C LEU A 283 -11.83 2.52 2.44
N GLY A 284 -12.55 1.61 3.11
CA GLY A 284 -14.02 1.55 3.06
C GLY A 284 -14.57 0.96 1.75
N THR A 285 -13.72 0.25 1.02
CA THR A 285 -14.07 -0.51 -0.19
C THR A 285 -13.50 -1.92 -0.07
N ALA A 286 -14.06 -2.87 -0.83
CA ALA A 286 -13.42 -4.18 -0.95
C ALA A 286 -12.02 -4.04 -1.55
N LEU A 287 -11.09 -4.90 -1.12
CA LEU A 287 -9.70 -4.93 -1.60
C LEU A 287 -9.65 -4.98 -3.14
N THR A 288 -8.96 -4.04 -3.76
CA THR A 288 -8.87 -3.90 -5.23
C THR A 288 -7.66 -4.65 -5.77
N GLU A 289 -7.64 -4.88 -7.09
CA GLU A 289 -6.50 -5.48 -7.80
C GLU A 289 -5.22 -4.64 -7.61
N ASN A 290 -5.32 -3.32 -7.68
CA ASN A 290 -4.17 -2.43 -7.43
C ASN A 290 -3.64 -2.56 -5.99
N GLN A 291 -4.52 -2.74 -5.00
CA GLN A 291 -4.13 -2.95 -3.62
C GLN A 291 -3.50 -4.33 -3.41
N ILE A 292 -4.00 -5.38 -4.08
CA ILE A 292 -3.39 -6.71 -4.08
C ILE A 292 -1.96 -6.63 -4.66
N GLU A 293 -1.77 -5.94 -5.77
CA GLU A 293 -0.44 -5.71 -6.34
C GLU A 293 0.50 -4.95 -5.38
N LEU A 294 -0.02 -3.94 -4.64
CA LEU A 294 0.76 -3.24 -3.63
C LEU A 294 1.21 -4.17 -2.50
N LEU A 295 0.33 -5.08 -2.05
CA LEU A 295 0.64 -6.08 -1.03
C LEU A 295 1.71 -7.05 -1.52
N TRP A 296 1.60 -7.57 -2.74
CA TRP A 296 2.57 -8.48 -3.35
C TRP A 296 3.95 -7.86 -3.61
N ARG A 297 4.04 -6.53 -3.65
CA ARG A 297 5.34 -5.84 -3.64
C ARG A 297 6.02 -5.85 -2.27
N GLN A 298 5.30 -6.15 -1.20
CA GLN A 298 5.85 -6.21 0.16
C GLN A 298 6.15 -7.66 0.57
N VAL A 299 5.20 -8.58 0.34
CA VAL A 299 5.31 -10.00 0.69
C VAL A 299 4.62 -10.86 -0.37
N GLU A 300 5.09 -12.09 -0.56
CA GLU A 300 4.52 -13.03 -1.55
C GLU A 300 3.11 -13.51 -1.18
N ARG A 301 2.82 -13.64 0.13
CA ARG A 301 1.56 -14.17 0.66
C ARG A 301 1.02 -13.28 1.78
N PRO A 302 0.38 -12.15 1.46
CA PRO A 302 -0.29 -11.35 2.48
C PRO A 302 -1.43 -12.14 3.11
N ILE A 303 -1.65 -11.92 4.42
CA ILE A 303 -2.66 -12.61 5.22
C ILE A 303 -3.90 -11.74 5.31
N LEU A 304 -5.04 -12.22 4.82
CA LEU A 304 -6.34 -11.60 5.04
C LEU A 304 -6.88 -12.03 6.41
N CYS A 305 -7.08 -11.08 7.29
CA CYS A 305 -7.64 -11.26 8.63
C CYS A 305 -8.88 -10.39 8.78
N PHE A 306 -9.99 -10.86 8.23
CA PHE A 306 -11.27 -10.15 8.21
C PHE A 306 -12.17 -10.62 9.36
N ASP A 307 -13.27 -9.88 9.60
CA ASP A 307 -14.17 -10.14 10.71
C ASP A 307 -14.73 -11.57 10.66
N GLY A 308 -14.93 -12.17 11.83
CA GLY A 308 -15.42 -13.55 11.99
C GLY A 308 -16.93 -13.69 11.74
N ASP A 309 -17.52 -12.84 10.91
CA ASP A 309 -18.93 -12.86 10.53
C ASP A 309 -19.14 -13.16 9.03
N ASN A 310 -20.40 -13.25 8.63
CA ASN A 310 -20.74 -13.50 7.22
C ASN A 310 -20.32 -12.36 6.28
N ALA A 311 -20.14 -11.13 6.78
CA ALA A 311 -19.72 -10.01 5.95
C ALA A 311 -18.21 -10.09 5.68
N GLY A 312 -17.41 -10.42 6.69
CA GLY A 312 -15.98 -10.67 6.56
C GLY A 312 -15.66 -11.86 5.67
N GLN A 313 -16.40 -12.97 5.81
CA GLN A 313 -16.26 -14.12 4.89
C GLN A 313 -16.52 -13.74 3.44
N ARG A 314 -17.60 -12.98 3.16
CA ARG A 314 -17.87 -12.47 1.81
C ARG A 314 -16.80 -11.49 1.33
N ALA A 315 -16.21 -10.69 2.23
CA ALA A 315 -15.12 -9.79 1.88
C ALA A 315 -13.86 -10.56 1.49
N ALA A 316 -13.52 -11.63 2.22
CA ALA A 316 -12.41 -12.52 1.89
C ALA A 316 -12.63 -13.18 0.52
N MET A 317 -13.82 -13.73 0.26
CA MET A 317 -14.13 -14.36 -1.03
C MET A 317 -14.09 -13.36 -2.21
N ARG A 318 -14.52 -12.11 -2.00
CA ARG A 318 -14.36 -11.07 -3.04
C ARG A 318 -12.88 -10.75 -3.31
N ALA A 319 -12.05 -10.72 -2.27
CA ALA A 319 -10.60 -10.52 -2.44
C ALA A 319 -9.95 -11.70 -3.17
N ILE A 320 -10.32 -12.93 -2.82
CA ILE A 320 -9.87 -14.15 -3.51
C ILE A 320 -10.28 -14.12 -4.98
N ALA A 321 -11.54 -13.85 -5.29
CA ALA A 321 -12.03 -13.80 -6.68
C ALA A 321 -11.28 -12.76 -7.54
N ARG A 322 -10.85 -11.64 -6.94
CA ARG A 322 -10.00 -10.64 -7.63
C ARG A 322 -8.54 -11.08 -7.77
N ALA A 323 -8.02 -11.85 -6.81
CA ALA A 323 -6.64 -12.31 -6.85
C ALA A 323 -6.44 -13.48 -7.82
N LEU A 324 -7.43 -14.36 -7.99
CA LEU A 324 -7.34 -15.56 -8.83
C LEU A 324 -6.81 -15.28 -10.24
N PRO A 325 -7.35 -14.31 -11.02
CA PRO A 325 -6.83 -14.00 -12.34
C PRO A 325 -5.37 -13.51 -12.36
N MET A 326 -4.91 -12.96 -11.22
CA MET A 326 -3.61 -12.30 -11.08
C MET A 326 -2.54 -13.20 -10.47
N LEU A 327 -2.90 -14.44 -10.08
CA LEU A 327 -1.96 -15.38 -9.46
C LEU A 327 -0.76 -15.62 -10.36
N ARG A 328 0.42 -15.63 -9.74
CA ARG A 328 1.71 -15.91 -10.39
C ARG A 328 2.59 -16.72 -9.45
N PRO A 329 3.63 -17.41 -9.93
CA PRO A 329 4.51 -18.20 -9.07
C PRO A 329 4.95 -17.43 -7.82
N ALA A 330 4.89 -18.09 -6.67
CA ALA A 330 5.12 -17.58 -5.32
C ALA A 330 4.06 -16.61 -4.76
N HIS A 331 3.30 -15.90 -5.60
CA HIS A 331 2.31 -14.91 -5.14
C HIS A 331 0.92 -15.53 -4.97
N SER A 332 0.40 -15.45 -3.76
CA SER A 332 -0.93 -15.94 -3.37
C SER A 332 -1.51 -15.07 -2.25
N LEU A 333 -2.59 -15.51 -1.65
CA LEU A 333 -3.16 -14.98 -0.40
C LEU A 333 -3.19 -16.09 0.64
N ALA A 334 -3.08 -15.71 1.90
CA ALA A 334 -3.36 -16.56 3.05
C ALA A 334 -4.52 -15.97 3.85
N ILE A 335 -5.30 -16.78 4.52
CA ILE A 335 -6.52 -16.33 5.18
C ILE A 335 -6.52 -16.78 6.64
N VAL A 336 -6.79 -15.86 7.55
CA VAL A 336 -7.05 -16.17 8.96
C VAL A 336 -8.52 -16.01 9.24
N ARG A 337 -9.12 -17.04 9.86
CA ARG A 337 -10.51 -17.02 10.29
C ARG A 337 -10.57 -16.67 11.76
N LEU A 338 -11.17 -15.54 12.06
CA LEU A 338 -11.44 -15.15 13.43
C LEU A 338 -12.60 -15.96 14.01
N PRO A 339 -12.68 -16.11 15.35
CA PRO A 339 -13.85 -16.68 16.01
C PRO A 339 -15.13 -15.93 15.61
N ALA A 340 -16.24 -16.67 15.57
CA ALA A 340 -17.53 -16.12 15.12
C ALA A 340 -17.92 -14.85 15.90
N GLY A 341 -18.20 -13.79 15.13
CA GLY A 341 -18.66 -12.51 15.66
C GLY A 341 -17.58 -11.61 16.27
N MET A 342 -16.29 -11.99 16.18
CA MET A 342 -15.18 -11.16 16.67
C MET A 342 -14.50 -10.44 15.49
N ASP A 343 -14.08 -9.21 15.76
CA ASP A 343 -13.09 -8.50 14.94
C ASP A 343 -11.68 -8.64 15.57
N PRO A 344 -10.59 -8.18 14.87
CA PRO A 344 -9.24 -8.25 15.43
C PRO A 344 -9.07 -7.53 16.78
N ASP A 345 -9.72 -6.39 16.97
CA ASP A 345 -9.69 -5.61 18.22
C ASP A 345 -10.39 -6.36 19.37
N ASP A 346 -11.53 -6.97 19.08
CA ASP A 346 -12.28 -7.78 20.05
C ASP A 346 -11.47 -9.00 20.50
N LEU A 347 -10.82 -9.70 19.58
CA LEU A 347 -9.99 -10.86 19.90
C LEU A 347 -8.80 -10.48 20.80
N ILE A 348 -8.11 -9.36 20.50
CA ILE A 348 -7.00 -8.89 21.32
C ILE A 348 -7.47 -8.50 22.71
N LYS A 349 -8.62 -7.84 22.85
CA LYS A 349 -9.18 -7.45 24.15
C LYS A 349 -9.63 -8.62 24.99
N ASP A 350 -10.22 -9.65 24.38
CA ASP A 350 -10.76 -10.81 25.09
C ASP A 350 -9.68 -11.83 25.43
N LYS A 351 -8.74 -12.10 24.51
CA LYS A 351 -7.78 -13.22 24.63
C LYS A 351 -6.31 -12.81 24.57
N GLY A 352 -6.03 -11.53 24.41
CA GLY A 352 -4.66 -11.01 24.33
C GLY A 352 -4.02 -11.12 22.93
N PRO A 353 -2.88 -10.44 22.73
CA PRO A 353 -2.15 -10.44 21.46
C PRO A 353 -1.58 -11.83 21.09
N GLU A 354 -1.28 -12.68 22.08
CA GLU A 354 -0.76 -14.04 21.86
C GLU A 354 -1.78 -14.91 21.12
N ALA A 355 -3.08 -14.74 21.39
CA ALA A 355 -4.13 -15.49 20.69
C ALA A 355 -4.22 -15.07 19.22
N MET A 356 -4.04 -13.77 18.93
CA MET A 356 -3.98 -13.26 17.56
C MET A 356 -2.75 -13.80 16.83
N GLU A 357 -1.57 -13.76 17.46
CA GLU A 357 -0.33 -14.30 16.88
C GLU A 357 -0.43 -15.81 16.60
N ALA A 358 -1.08 -16.56 17.46
CA ALA A 358 -1.30 -18.00 17.25
C ALA A 358 -2.13 -18.27 15.97
N LEU A 359 -3.18 -17.46 15.71
CA LEU A 359 -3.96 -17.54 14.47
C LEU A 359 -3.15 -17.11 13.25
N LEU A 360 -2.40 -16.00 13.36
CA LEU A 360 -1.56 -15.48 12.29
C LEU A 360 -0.40 -16.40 11.91
N ALA A 361 0.02 -17.29 12.81
CA ALA A 361 1.06 -18.30 12.56
C ALA A 361 0.57 -19.47 11.72
N GLN A 362 -0.74 -19.71 11.64
CA GLN A 362 -1.34 -20.87 10.94
C GLN A 362 -2.50 -20.42 10.02
N PRO A 363 -2.24 -19.57 9.05
CA PRO A 363 -3.27 -19.14 8.12
C PRO A 363 -3.62 -20.27 7.13
N ASP A 364 -4.89 -20.36 6.77
CA ASP A 364 -5.36 -21.24 5.69
C ASP A 364 -4.80 -20.78 4.33
N SER A 365 -4.56 -21.72 3.43
CA SER A 365 -4.21 -21.38 2.06
C SER A 365 -5.43 -20.81 1.30
N LEU A 366 -5.16 -20.08 0.21
CA LEU A 366 -6.23 -19.63 -0.69
C LEU A 366 -7.04 -20.80 -1.24
N LEU A 367 -6.38 -21.90 -1.59
CA LEU A 367 -6.99 -23.09 -2.13
C LEU A 367 -7.93 -23.74 -1.10
N ASP A 368 -7.46 -23.97 0.13
CA ASP A 368 -8.27 -24.58 1.20
C ASP A 368 -9.48 -23.70 1.54
N THR A 369 -9.27 -22.39 1.61
CA THR A 369 -10.36 -21.44 1.87
C THR A 369 -11.43 -21.48 0.78
N LEU A 370 -11.01 -21.53 -0.49
CA LEU A 370 -11.92 -21.63 -1.62
C LEU A 370 -12.72 -22.94 -1.57
N TRP A 371 -12.02 -24.07 -1.33
CA TRP A 371 -12.65 -25.36 -1.19
C TRP A 371 -13.70 -25.40 -0.10
N GLU A 372 -13.36 -24.96 1.11
CA GLU A 372 -14.27 -24.99 2.25
C GLU A 372 -15.48 -24.10 2.05
N PHE A 373 -15.28 -22.91 1.47
CA PHE A 373 -16.37 -21.99 1.17
C PHE A 373 -17.37 -22.61 0.19
N GLU A 374 -16.90 -23.14 -0.93
CA GLU A 374 -17.77 -23.74 -1.95
C GLU A 374 -18.43 -25.04 -1.48
N ARG A 375 -17.70 -25.82 -0.69
CA ARG A 375 -18.26 -27.05 -0.07
C ARG A 375 -19.39 -26.75 0.91
N ALA A 376 -19.26 -25.65 1.68
CA ALA A 376 -20.27 -25.25 2.67
C ALA A 376 -21.51 -24.59 2.04
N ALA A 377 -21.44 -24.16 0.78
CA ALA A 377 -22.52 -23.42 0.12
C ALA A 377 -23.82 -24.23 -0.10
N SER A 378 -23.69 -25.57 -0.20
CA SER A 378 -24.85 -26.45 -0.42
C SER A 378 -24.61 -27.84 0.20
N PRO A 379 -25.63 -28.57 0.66
CA PRO A 379 -25.51 -29.96 1.00
C PRO A 379 -25.02 -30.81 -0.19
N LEU A 380 -24.24 -31.87 0.06
CA LEU A 380 -23.68 -32.74 -0.97
C LEU A 380 -24.34 -34.14 -0.91
N ASN A 381 -25.67 -34.14 -0.92
CA ASN A 381 -26.46 -35.35 -0.68
C ASN A 381 -26.69 -36.18 -1.97
N SER A 382 -26.61 -35.52 -3.14
CA SER A 382 -26.86 -36.17 -4.43
C SER A 382 -25.66 -36.02 -5.40
N PRO A 383 -25.60 -36.83 -6.47
CA PRO A 383 -24.64 -36.66 -7.55
C PRO A 383 -24.74 -35.27 -8.20
N GLU A 384 -25.95 -34.72 -8.31
CA GLU A 384 -26.24 -33.39 -8.87
C GLU A 384 -25.64 -32.27 -7.98
N ASP A 385 -25.75 -32.41 -6.64
CA ASP A 385 -25.13 -31.49 -5.68
C ASP A 385 -23.60 -31.46 -5.85
N LYS A 386 -23.01 -32.65 -5.97
CA LYS A 386 -21.56 -32.80 -6.21
C LYS A 386 -21.14 -32.23 -7.56
N ALA A 387 -21.94 -32.44 -8.60
CA ALA A 387 -21.72 -31.84 -9.91
C ALA A 387 -21.80 -30.28 -9.85
N GLY A 388 -22.76 -29.74 -9.06
CA GLY A 388 -22.88 -28.31 -8.81
C GLY A 388 -21.66 -27.74 -8.09
N LEU A 389 -21.13 -28.40 -7.04
CA LEU A 389 -19.88 -28.00 -6.39
C LEU A 389 -18.71 -28.01 -7.38
N LYS A 390 -18.57 -29.07 -8.16
CA LYS A 390 -17.53 -29.16 -9.19
C LYS A 390 -17.61 -28.03 -10.21
N ALA A 391 -18.81 -27.66 -10.66
CA ALA A 391 -18.98 -26.54 -11.59
C ALA A 391 -18.50 -25.22 -10.99
N ARG A 392 -18.92 -24.89 -9.75
CA ARG A 392 -18.47 -23.66 -9.06
C ARG A 392 -16.96 -23.59 -8.87
N LEU A 393 -16.33 -24.73 -8.48
CA LEU A 393 -14.87 -24.80 -8.35
C LEU A 393 -14.17 -24.61 -9.69
N LEU A 394 -14.71 -25.16 -10.78
CA LEU A 394 -14.19 -24.96 -12.14
C LEU A 394 -14.27 -23.49 -12.57
N ASP A 395 -15.38 -22.80 -12.27
CA ASP A 395 -15.52 -21.37 -12.60
C ASP A 395 -14.39 -20.54 -11.97
N HIS A 396 -14.03 -20.84 -10.71
CA HIS A 396 -12.89 -20.19 -10.06
C HIS A 396 -11.56 -20.56 -10.72
N VAL A 397 -11.32 -21.83 -11.00
CA VAL A 397 -10.09 -22.33 -11.63
C VAL A 397 -9.90 -21.72 -13.03
N ASP A 398 -10.97 -21.62 -13.82
CA ASP A 398 -10.92 -21.09 -15.18
C ASP A 398 -10.63 -19.59 -15.21
N SER A 399 -10.88 -18.88 -14.12
CA SER A 399 -10.49 -17.46 -13.97
C SER A 399 -8.98 -17.25 -13.86
N ILE A 400 -8.20 -18.27 -13.47
CA ILE A 400 -6.74 -18.18 -13.29
C ILE A 400 -6.06 -18.06 -14.65
N GLN A 401 -5.33 -16.96 -14.86
CA GLN A 401 -4.69 -16.71 -16.16
C GLN A 401 -3.41 -17.54 -16.38
N HIS A 402 -2.61 -17.74 -15.30
CA HIS A 402 -1.36 -18.50 -15.39
C HIS A 402 -1.62 -19.99 -15.62
N PRO A 403 -1.15 -20.58 -16.74
CA PRO A 403 -1.55 -21.93 -17.15
C PRO A 403 -1.13 -23.02 -16.16
N ASP A 404 0.09 -22.94 -15.63
CA ASP A 404 0.59 -23.96 -14.70
C ASP A 404 -0.15 -23.89 -13.34
N ILE A 405 -0.42 -22.68 -12.83
CA ILE A 405 -1.17 -22.50 -11.58
C ILE A 405 -2.60 -23.03 -11.78
N ARG A 406 -3.26 -22.68 -12.89
CA ARG A 406 -4.58 -23.18 -13.23
C ARG A 406 -4.63 -24.70 -13.29
N ALA A 407 -3.63 -25.35 -13.91
CA ALA A 407 -3.55 -26.79 -13.99
C ALA A 407 -3.37 -27.45 -12.61
N LEU A 408 -2.53 -26.85 -11.74
CA LEU A 408 -2.33 -27.31 -10.37
C LEU A 408 -3.59 -27.15 -9.52
N TYR A 409 -4.24 -25.99 -9.54
CA TYR A 409 -5.51 -25.76 -8.83
C TYR A 409 -6.60 -26.74 -9.28
N LYS A 410 -6.69 -26.99 -10.59
CA LYS A 410 -7.64 -27.97 -11.12
C LYS A 410 -7.38 -29.38 -10.57
N ARG A 411 -6.12 -29.80 -10.49
CA ARG A 411 -5.74 -31.11 -9.96
C ARG A 411 -5.99 -31.27 -8.46
N GLU A 412 -5.74 -30.18 -7.69
CA GLU A 412 -5.87 -30.22 -6.21
C GLU A 412 -7.33 -30.10 -5.75
N LEU A 413 -8.19 -29.40 -6.53
CA LEU A 413 -9.60 -29.16 -6.17
C LEU A 413 -10.56 -30.23 -6.71
N LEU A 414 -10.17 -31.01 -7.75
CA LEU A 414 -11.04 -31.98 -8.46
C LEU A 414 -10.51 -33.40 -8.45
#